data_afa1e9caac0169b0082eadf4a48a4cc6
#
_entry.id   afa1e9caac0169b0082eadf4a48a4cc6
#
_cell.length_a   1.000
_cell.length_b   1.000
_cell.length_c   1.000
_cell.angle_alpha   90.00
_cell.angle_beta   90.00
_cell.angle_gamma   90.00
#
_symmetry.space_group_name_H-M   'P 1'
#
loop_
_entity.id
_entity.type
_entity.pdbx_description
1 polymer ?
#
loop_
_entity_poly.entity_id
_entity_poly.type
_entity_poly.pdbx_seq_one_letter_code
_entity_poly.pdbx_strand_id
1 'polypeptide(L)'
;MSSCLRSALRRVGLLCCLSLALVACATPPINPPITQAALGGGYRLETRPARNADPDNLVILAFSGGGTRAAAFSYGTLEFLRSTEFVSSTGNTGRLIDAVGVITGVSGGSFTALAYGLYGDRLFDEYEHRFLKRDVQGELIKRAATPTHWPSLLSGTWGRSELASELYDEILFGNATFADLQRSQGPMIQVSATDLSTGARFGFNQGMFDILCSDLGQVRLSRAAAASSAVPVVLSPVTMRNHGGSCGWAPPAWTDRFLHSSNPPRPAARAIRSMRALQAFGDGTTRPYLHLVDGGVSDNVGMRGVLDALEVTEALHFVGEPTNIGRSKRIVVFVVNSLSSPPTPWDRSDTPPGAVDIMLKSAGVPIDHFSYESIELLRDISMRWRVMNDIRAKAGANAADPDIVAATQVPPAEIYAIDVSFAALKGDPEFDYLNSLPTSFTLPDEAVD
;
A
#
# COMPACT_ATOMS: atom_id res chain seq x y z
N MET A 1 63.03 -13.11 -2.61
CA MET A 1 61.65 -12.98 -2.11
C MET A 1 61.32 -14.27 -1.35
N SER A 2 61.28 -14.19 -0.03
CA SER A 2 61.32 -15.33 0.88
C SER A 2 60.06 -16.21 0.79
N SER A 3 60.19 -17.51 1.04
CA SER A 3 59.14 -18.51 1.10
C SER A 3 57.98 -18.10 2.05
N CYS A 4 58.27 -17.30 3.04
CA CYS A 4 57.30 -16.76 4.01
C CYS A 4 56.28 -15.79 3.37
N LEU A 5 56.71 -14.95 2.41
CA LEU A 5 55.81 -14.00 1.71
C LEU A 5 54.85 -14.71 0.76
N ARG A 6 55.30 -15.79 0.10
CA ARG A 6 54.45 -16.62 -0.77
C ARG A 6 53.40 -17.43 0.03
N SER A 7 53.75 -17.88 1.22
CA SER A 7 52.82 -18.58 2.13
C SER A 7 51.77 -17.62 2.71
N ALA A 8 52.13 -16.39 3.07
CA ALA A 8 51.20 -15.37 3.53
C ALA A 8 50.21 -14.92 2.42
N LEU A 9 50.72 -14.70 1.19
CA LEU A 9 49.87 -14.38 0.03
C LEU A 9 48.88 -15.52 -0.34
N ARG A 10 49.34 -16.78 -0.24
CA ARG A 10 48.44 -17.93 -0.44
C ARG A 10 47.36 -18.03 0.65
N ARG A 11 47.69 -17.76 1.92
CA ARG A 11 46.68 -17.77 3.02
C ARG A 11 45.67 -16.63 2.90
N VAL A 12 46.12 -15.43 2.52
CA VAL A 12 45.24 -14.29 2.24
C VAL A 12 44.35 -14.58 1.02
N GLY A 13 44.92 -15.14 -0.05
CA GLY A 13 44.15 -15.56 -1.23
C GLY A 13 43.10 -16.64 -0.90
N LEU A 14 43.45 -17.63 -0.07
CA LEU A 14 42.51 -18.68 0.37
C LEU A 14 41.41 -18.13 1.26
N LEU A 15 41.75 -17.20 2.18
CA LEU A 15 40.74 -16.50 3.02
C LEU A 15 39.82 -15.61 2.19
N CYS A 16 40.33 -14.88 1.20
CA CYS A 16 39.53 -14.13 0.26
C CYS A 16 38.63 -15.03 -0.60
N CYS A 17 39.11 -16.18 -1.08
CA CYS A 17 38.30 -17.14 -1.82
C CYS A 17 37.24 -17.82 -0.94
N LEU A 18 37.56 -18.12 0.32
CA LEU A 18 36.58 -18.67 1.28
C LEU A 18 35.51 -17.65 1.66
N SER A 19 35.88 -16.38 1.86
CA SER A 19 34.92 -15.31 2.13
C SER A 19 34.04 -15.01 0.90
N LEU A 20 34.59 -15.05 -0.32
CA LEU A 20 33.83 -14.94 -1.56
C LEU A 20 32.90 -16.14 -1.78
N ALA A 21 33.27 -17.35 -1.38
CA ALA A 21 32.39 -18.53 -1.45
C ALA A 21 31.25 -18.48 -0.42
N LEU A 22 31.45 -17.86 0.73
CA LEU A 22 30.39 -17.62 1.74
C LEU A 22 29.42 -16.52 1.33
N VAL A 23 29.83 -15.58 0.47
CA VAL A 23 28.98 -14.53 -0.10
C VAL A 23 27.89 -15.07 -1.04
N ALA A 24 28.10 -16.25 -1.63
CA ALA A 24 27.17 -16.84 -2.60
C ALA A 24 25.87 -17.41 -1.99
N CYS A 25 25.68 -17.35 -0.66
CA CYS A 25 24.57 -18.05 0.01
C CYS A 25 23.56 -17.15 0.72
N ALA A 26 23.65 -15.81 0.62
CA ALA A 26 22.61 -14.94 1.17
C ALA A 26 21.39 -14.93 0.21
N THR A 27 20.38 -15.72 0.53
CA THR A 27 19.11 -15.73 -0.20
C THR A 27 18.08 -14.89 0.55
N PRO A 28 17.27 -14.07 -0.15
CA PRO A 28 16.18 -13.35 0.50
C PRO A 28 15.15 -14.34 1.06
N PRO A 29 14.38 -13.94 2.08
CA PRO A 29 13.28 -14.75 2.55
C PRO A 29 12.33 -15.10 1.40
N ILE A 30 12.03 -16.37 1.20
CA ILE A 30 11.12 -16.83 0.15
C ILE A 30 9.73 -16.94 0.76
N ASN A 31 8.73 -16.31 0.13
CA ASN A 31 7.34 -16.53 0.49
C ASN A 31 6.94 -17.98 0.13
N PRO A 32 6.40 -18.75 1.11
CA PRO A 32 6.12 -20.17 0.90
C PRO A 32 4.93 -20.37 -0.05
N PRO A 33 4.92 -21.47 -0.85
CA PRO A 33 3.77 -21.83 -1.66
C PRO A 33 2.64 -22.38 -0.80
N ILE A 34 1.40 -22.28 -1.34
CA ILE A 34 0.24 -23.05 -0.86
C ILE A 34 -0.10 -24.15 -1.88
N THR A 35 -0.65 -25.24 -1.38
CA THR A 35 -1.07 -26.38 -2.22
C THR A 35 -2.49 -26.20 -2.79
N GLN A 36 -3.32 -25.39 -2.12
CA GLN A 36 -4.69 -25.12 -2.52
C GLN A 36 -5.08 -23.70 -2.09
N ALA A 37 -5.69 -22.95 -3.01
CA ALA A 37 -6.21 -21.61 -2.72
C ALA A 37 -7.40 -21.71 -1.75
N ALA A 38 -7.33 -20.96 -0.64
CA ALA A 38 -8.38 -20.92 0.38
C ALA A 38 -9.44 -19.87 0.01
N LEU A 39 -10.33 -20.21 -0.94
CA LEU A 39 -11.44 -19.33 -1.32
C LEU A 39 -12.36 -19.08 -0.12
N GLY A 40 -12.37 -17.84 0.39
CA GLY A 40 -13.19 -17.43 1.55
C GLY A 40 -12.49 -17.46 2.91
N GLY A 41 -11.24 -17.96 2.99
CA GLY A 41 -10.41 -17.91 4.21
C GLY A 41 -9.29 -16.87 4.14
N GLY A 42 -8.47 -16.79 5.20
CA GLY A 42 -7.30 -15.92 5.28
C GLY A 42 -7.61 -14.45 5.59
N TYR A 43 -6.65 -13.56 5.38
CA TYR A 43 -6.72 -12.14 5.73
C TYR A 43 -7.53 -11.34 4.69
N ARG A 44 -8.86 -11.30 4.87
CA ARG A 44 -9.84 -10.63 3.99
C ARG A 44 -10.76 -9.74 4.80
N LEU A 45 -11.38 -8.76 4.13
CA LEU A 45 -12.38 -7.89 4.78
C LEU A 45 -13.56 -8.72 5.30
N GLU A 46 -13.99 -9.74 4.55
CA GLU A 46 -15.11 -10.62 4.88
C GLU A 46 -14.85 -11.52 6.10
N THR A 47 -13.60 -11.82 6.38
CA THR A 47 -13.19 -12.68 7.51
C THR A 47 -12.80 -11.87 8.74
N ARG A 48 -12.77 -10.53 8.65
CA ARG A 48 -12.49 -9.67 9.80
C ARG A 48 -13.71 -9.60 10.72
N PRO A 49 -13.52 -9.64 12.06
CA PRO A 49 -14.63 -9.36 12.96
C PRO A 49 -15.16 -7.95 12.67
N ALA A 50 -16.47 -7.82 12.67
CA ALA A 50 -17.10 -6.51 12.56
C ALA A 50 -16.64 -5.65 13.75
N ARG A 51 -15.71 -4.76 13.51
CA ARG A 51 -15.11 -3.91 14.53
C ARG A 51 -16.09 -2.88 15.05
N ASN A 52 -17.02 -2.48 14.20
CA ASN A 52 -18.05 -1.50 14.54
C ASN A 52 -19.44 -2.10 14.35
N ALA A 53 -20.29 -1.81 15.30
CA ALA A 53 -21.72 -2.16 15.24
C ALA A 53 -22.52 -1.31 14.24
N ASP A 54 -21.88 -0.48 13.42
CA ASP A 54 -22.57 0.32 12.40
C ASP A 54 -22.51 -0.34 11.02
N PRO A 55 -23.49 -1.18 10.65
CA PRO A 55 -23.48 -1.85 9.36
C PRO A 55 -23.76 -0.91 8.18
N ASP A 56 -24.21 0.31 8.46
CA ASP A 56 -24.59 1.29 7.45
C ASP A 56 -23.37 2.08 6.93
N ASN A 57 -22.30 2.16 7.71
CA ASN A 57 -21.13 2.99 7.39
C ASN A 57 -19.85 2.15 7.21
N LEU A 58 -19.18 2.30 6.09
CA LEU A 58 -17.82 1.80 5.86
C LEU A 58 -16.85 2.98 5.84
N VAL A 59 -16.01 3.08 6.86
CA VAL A 59 -14.96 4.12 6.93
C VAL A 59 -13.65 3.55 6.44
N ILE A 60 -13.04 4.22 5.47
CA ILE A 60 -11.77 3.85 4.84
C ILE A 60 -10.78 5.00 5.04
N LEU A 61 -9.57 4.68 5.48
CA LEU A 61 -8.44 5.62 5.50
C LEU A 61 -7.47 5.23 4.38
N ALA A 62 -7.03 6.20 3.59
CA ALA A 62 -6.02 6.01 2.56
C ALA A 62 -4.80 6.86 2.91
N PHE A 63 -3.72 6.22 3.36
CA PHE A 63 -2.48 6.84 3.81
C PHE A 63 -1.46 6.91 2.68
N SER A 64 -1.07 8.12 2.30
CA SER A 64 -0.14 8.35 1.20
C SER A 64 1.30 7.98 1.53
N GLY A 65 2.13 7.90 0.48
CA GLY A 65 3.59 7.90 0.59
C GLY A 65 4.15 9.28 0.96
N GLY A 66 5.43 9.30 1.34
CA GLY A 66 6.14 10.54 1.70
C GLY A 66 7.13 10.38 2.87
N GLY A 67 7.62 9.16 3.13
CA GLY A 67 8.58 8.88 4.20
C GLY A 67 8.01 9.13 5.59
N THR A 68 8.84 9.59 6.53
CA THR A 68 8.42 9.90 7.91
C THR A 68 7.34 10.97 7.97
N ARG A 69 7.35 11.96 7.05
CA ARG A 69 6.29 12.98 6.96
C ARG A 69 4.91 12.33 6.77
N ALA A 70 4.80 11.37 5.86
CA ALA A 70 3.54 10.66 5.63
C ALA A 70 3.15 9.78 6.83
N ALA A 71 4.12 9.14 7.46
CA ALA A 71 3.89 8.35 8.65
C ALA A 71 3.36 9.21 9.80
N ALA A 72 3.98 10.38 10.06
CA ALA A 72 3.56 11.33 11.09
C ALA A 72 2.17 11.92 10.81
N PHE A 73 1.92 12.37 9.57
CA PHE A 73 0.63 12.91 9.18
C PHE A 73 -0.51 11.88 9.29
N SER A 74 -0.23 10.62 8.94
CA SER A 74 -1.17 9.52 9.14
C SER A 74 -1.40 9.23 10.61
N TYR A 75 -0.37 9.34 11.45
CA TYR A 75 -0.45 9.15 12.89
C TYR A 75 -1.31 10.25 13.56
N GLY A 76 -1.07 11.53 13.25
CA GLY A 76 -1.89 12.63 13.75
C GLY A 76 -3.36 12.50 13.30
N THR A 77 -3.62 11.97 12.09
CA THR A 77 -4.98 11.64 11.67
C THR A 77 -5.61 10.56 12.56
N LEU A 78 -4.86 9.51 12.94
CA LEU A 78 -5.38 8.49 13.86
C LEU A 78 -5.64 9.06 15.26
N GLU A 79 -4.80 9.97 15.77
CA GLU A 79 -5.01 10.66 17.04
C GLU A 79 -6.29 11.52 17.02
N PHE A 80 -6.49 12.28 15.94
CA PHE A 80 -7.72 13.03 15.73
C PHE A 80 -8.96 12.11 15.75
N LEU A 81 -8.94 11.01 15.01
CA LEU A 81 -10.05 10.05 14.95
C LEU A 81 -10.27 9.36 16.31
N ARG A 82 -9.20 9.12 17.09
CA ARG A 82 -9.28 8.55 18.44
C ARG A 82 -9.94 9.49 19.43
N SER A 83 -9.69 10.79 19.31
CA SER A 83 -10.27 11.82 20.18
C SER A 83 -11.66 12.28 19.75
N THR A 84 -12.10 11.93 18.53
CA THR A 84 -13.39 12.34 17.97
C THR A 84 -14.47 11.32 18.32
N GLU A 85 -15.53 11.78 19.01
CA GLU A 85 -16.73 10.97 19.24
C GLU A 85 -17.66 11.00 18.04
N PHE A 86 -18.34 9.89 17.77
CA PHE A 86 -19.40 9.82 16.78
C PHE A 86 -20.57 8.98 17.31
N VAL A 87 -21.74 9.21 16.73
CA VAL A 87 -22.93 8.42 17.00
C VAL A 87 -23.23 7.54 15.79
N SER A 88 -23.26 6.22 15.99
CA SER A 88 -23.58 5.25 14.94
C SER A 88 -25.03 5.35 14.48
N SER A 89 -25.36 4.74 13.33
CA SER A 89 -26.74 4.62 12.84
C SER A 89 -27.67 3.87 13.80
N THR A 90 -27.11 3.08 14.70
CA THR A 90 -27.85 2.35 15.76
C THR A 90 -27.99 3.15 17.05
N GLY A 91 -27.48 4.39 17.10
CA GLY A 91 -27.53 5.29 18.27
C GLY A 91 -26.43 5.03 19.31
N ASN A 92 -25.47 4.15 19.05
CA ASN A 92 -24.35 3.91 19.95
C ASN A 92 -23.29 5.00 19.77
N THR A 93 -22.81 5.58 20.88
CA THR A 93 -21.69 6.50 20.88
C THR A 93 -20.36 5.74 20.98
N GLY A 94 -19.39 6.15 20.19
CA GLY A 94 -18.05 5.55 20.17
C GLY A 94 -17.01 6.52 19.63
N ARG A 95 -15.75 6.10 19.60
CA ARG A 95 -14.67 6.86 18.96
C ARG A 95 -14.72 6.65 17.46
N LEU A 96 -14.47 7.70 16.67
CA LEU A 96 -14.50 7.59 15.21
C LEU A 96 -13.46 6.61 14.66
N ILE A 97 -12.32 6.47 15.34
CA ILE A 97 -11.28 5.49 14.99
C ILE A 97 -11.80 4.04 15.06
N ASP A 98 -12.76 3.74 15.95
CA ASP A 98 -13.34 2.40 16.08
C ASP A 98 -14.30 2.08 14.92
N ALA A 99 -14.76 3.09 14.18
CA ALA A 99 -15.57 2.94 12.98
C ALA A 99 -14.73 2.59 11.73
N VAL A 100 -13.40 2.71 11.80
CA VAL A 100 -12.53 2.45 10.65
C VAL A 100 -12.51 0.97 10.33
N GLY A 101 -13.00 0.61 9.14
CA GLY A 101 -13.03 -0.77 8.64
C GLY A 101 -11.79 -1.15 7.83
N VAL A 102 -11.25 -0.20 7.07
CA VAL A 102 -10.10 -0.44 6.16
C VAL A 102 -9.10 0.69 6.26
N ILE A 103 -7.82 0.36 6.28
CA ILE A 103 -6.73 1.32 6.09
C ILE A 103 -5.85 0.83 4.94
N THR A 104 -5.72 1.65 3.90
CA THR A 104 -4.72 1.43 2.85
C THR A 104 -3.48 2.26 3.16
N GLY A 105 -2.29 1.73 2.88
CA GLY A 105 -1.04 2.43 3.16
C GLY A 105 -0.01 2.23 2.06
N VAL A 106 0.74 3.30 1.78
CA VAL A 106 1.80 3.33 0.78
C VAL A 106 3.05 3.95 1.38
N SER A 107 4.22 3.35 1.12
CA SER A 107 5.51 3.90 1.55
C SER A 107 5.48 4.30 3.05
N GLY A 108 5.75 5.56 3.39
CA GLY A 108 5.67 6.05 4.78
C GLY A 108 4.33 5.77 5.48
N GLY A 109 3.19 5.95 4.79
CA GLY A 109 1.87 5.67 5.35
C GLY A 109 1.63 4.19 5.64
N SER A 110 2.36 3.26 4.98
CA SER A 110 2.26 1.83 5.25
C SER A 110 2.77 1.45 6.63
N PHE A 111 3.76 2.17 7.17
CA PHE A 111 4.28 1.93 8.52
C PHE A 111 3.22 2.21 9.58
N THR A 112 2.57 3.38 9.51
CA THR A 112 1.50 3.74 10.45
C THR A 112 0.30 2.80 10.31
N ALA A 113 -0.10 2.45 9.09
CA ALA A 113 -1.19 1.51 8.84
C ALA A 113 -0.91 0.13 9.46
N LEU A 114 0.25 -0.47 9.17
CA LEU A 114 0.64 -1.78 9.69
C LEU A 114 0.81 -1.76 11.21
N ALA A 115 1.45 -0.72 11.75
CA ALA A 115 1.65 -0.58 13.19
C ALA A 115 0.33 -0.42 13.93
N TYR A 116 -0.62 0.39 13.42
CA TYR A 116 -1.95 0.52 14.01
C TYR A 116 -2.73 -0.79 13.92
N GLY A 117 -2.67 -1.48 12.77
CA GLY A 117 -3.29 -2.79 12.61
C GLY A 117 -2.77 -3.84 13.60
N LEU A 118 -1.49 -3.78 13.96
CA LEU A 118 -0.83 -4.72 14.87
C LEU A 118 -1.07 -4.36 16.34
N TYR A 119 -0.91 -3.10 16.71
CA TYR A 119 -0.87 -2.64 18.10
C TYR A 119 -2.18 -2.05 18.59
N GLY A 120 -3.06 -1.58 17.70
CA GLY A 120 -4.27 -0.85 18.07
C GLY A 120 -3.93 0.40 18.89
N ASP A 121 -4.63 0.61 20.02
CA ASP A 121 -4.40 1.78 20.90
C ASP A 121 -3.00 1.86 21.49
N ARG A 122 -2.28 0.73 21.61
CA ARG A 122 -0.87 0.74 22.08
C ARG A 122 0.09 1.45 21.12
N LEU A 123 -0.34 1.71 19.88
CA LEU A 123 0.44 2.51 18.94
C LEU A 123 0.78 3.89 19.55
N PHE A 124 -0.17 4.51 20.21
CA PHE A 124 -0.05 5.86 20.74
C PHE A 124 0.89 5.99 21.95
N ASP A 125 1.35 4.86 22.50
CA ASP A 125 2.26 4.86 23.66
C ASP A 125 3.73 5.00 23.23
N GLU A 126 4.13 4.42 22.08
CA GLU A 126 5.54 4.25 21.75
C GLU A 126 5.94 4.59 20.30
N TYR A 127 4.98 4.79 19.38
CA TYR A 127 5.27 4.88 17.95
C TYR A 127 6.14 6.09 17.59
N GLU A 128 5.91 7.24 18.22
CA GLU A 128 6.73 8.42 18.00
C GLU A 128 8.20 8.14 18.32
N HIS A 129 8.47 7.64 19.51
CA HIS A 129 9.83 7.37 19.95
C HIS A 129 10.49 6.22 19.15
N ARG A 130 9.73 5.17 18.86
CA ARG A 130 10.28 3.97 18.16
C ARG A 130 10.52 4.21 16.70
N PHE A 131 9.75 5.09 16.04
CA PHE A 131 9.79 5.25 14.60
C PHE A 131 9.79 6.70 14.12
N LEU A 132 8.82 7.55 14.51
CA LEU A 132 8.64 8.88 13.92
C LEU A 132 9.81 9.84 14.23
N LYS A 133 10.27 9.87 15.48
CA LYS A 133 11.38 10.71 15.97
C LYS A 133 12.75 10.00 15.91
N ARG A 134 12.82 8.88 15.18
CA ARG A 134 14.06 8.11 15.03
C ARG A 134 14.71 8.40 13.67
N ASP A 135 16.03 8.53 13.66
CA ASP A 135 16.80 8.67 12.42
C ASP A 135 16.96 7.30 11.72
N VAL A 136 15.84 6.78 11.18
CA VAL A 136 15.80 5.51 10.47
C VAL A 136 16.70 5.54 9.24
N GLN A 137 16.77 6.68 8.54
CA GLN A 137 17.62 6.84 7.35
C GLN A 137 19.11 6.73 7.70
N GLY A 138 19.56 7.43 8.73
CA GLY A 138 20.95 7.36 9.19
C GLY A 138 21.31 5.97 9.69
N GLU A 139 20.40 5.26 10.36
CA GLU A 139 20.63 3.88 10.78
C GLU A 139 20.76 2.93 9.60
N LEU A 140 19.95 3.07 8.55
CA LEU A 140 20.07 2.27 7.32
C LEU A 140 21.41 2.52 6.62
N ILE A 141 21.84 3.79 6.50
CA ILE A 141 23.14 4.16 5.93
C ILE A 141 24.28 3.55 6.74
N LYS A 142 24.22 3.65 8.07
CA LYS A 142 25.22 3.06 8.98
C LYS A 142 25.29 1.55 8.84
N ARG A 143 24.17 0.85 8.76
CA ARG A 143 24.13 -0.60 8.54
C ARG A 143 24.72 -0.98 7.18
N ALA A 144 24.35 -0.27 6.12
CA ALA A 144 24.89 -0.52 4.78
C ALA A 144 26.42 -0.27 4.72
N ALA A 145 26.94 0.69 5.49
CA ALA A 145 28.37 0.96 5.60
C ALA A 145 29.14 -0.05 6.48
N THR A 146 28.42 -0.86 7.28
CA THR A 146 29.06 -1.79 8.23
C THR A 146 29.55 -3.05 7.50
N PRO A 147 30.85 -3.41 7.59
CA PRO A 147 31.42 -4.52 6.81
C PRO A 147 30.77 -5.90 7.00
N THR A 148 30.13 -6.15 8.14
CA THR A 148 29.42 -7.41 8.40
C THR A 148 28.23 -7.66 7.47
N HIS A 149 27.63 -6.61 6.90
CA HIS A 149 26.52 -6.71 5.95
C HIS A 149 26.96 -6.78 4.48
N TRP A 150 28.22 -6.46 4.18
CA TRP A 150 28.71 -6.45 2.80
C TRP A 150 28.58 -7.79 2.07
N PRO A 151 28.87 -8.95 2.71
CA PRO A 151 28.66 -10.23 2.04
C PRO A 151 27.23 -10.40 1.53
N SER A 152 26.24 -10.08 2.33
CA SER A 152 24.81 -10.16 1.94
C SER A 152 24.46 -9.11 0.88
N LEU A 153 24.90 -7.87 1.03
CA LEU A 153 24.65 -6.78 0.07
C LEU A 153 25.27 -7.02 -1.31
N LEU A 154 26.37 -7.78 -1.37
CA LEU A 154 27.06 -8.15 -2.62
C LEU A 154 26.50 -9.44 -3.25
N SER A 155 25.57 -10.13 -2.61
CA SER A 155 25.03 -11.42 -3.10
C SER A 155 24.17 -11.33 -4.37
N GLY A 156 23.77 -10.14 -4.80
CA GLY A 156 22.90 -9.93 -5.96
C GLY A 156 21.43 -10.32 -5.77
N THR A 157 21.13 -11.11 -4.72
CA THR A 157 19.76 -11.56 -4.41
C THR A 157 19.24 -10.99 -3.09
N TRP A 158 20.12 -10.59 -2.19
CA TRP A 158 19.80 -9.94 -0.92
C TRP A 158 20.26 -8.47 -1.00
N GLY A 159 19.34 -7.55 -0.90
CA GLY A 159 19.61 -6.15 -1.18
C GLY A 159 19.34 -5.22 0.01
N ARG A 160 19.45 -3.92 -0.24
CA ARG A 160 19.24 -2.87 0.77
C ARG A 160 17.85 -2.90 1.38
N SER A 161 16.81 -3.35 0.65
CA SER A 161 15.46 -3.48 1.19
C SER A 161 15.30 -4.64 2.16
N GLU A 162 16.08 -5.71 2.01
CA GLU A 162 16.10 -6.79 3.02
C GLU A 162 16.77 -6.30 4.31
N LEU A 163 17.88 -5.51 4.18
CA LEU A 163 18.52 -4.84 5.32
C LEU A 163 17.55 -3.87 6.03
N ALA A 164 16.74 -3.14 5.26
CA ALA A 164 15.71 -2.26 5.80
C ALA A 164 14.62 -3.05 6.52
N SER A 165 14.17 -4.18 5.96
CA SER A 165 13.19 -5.06 6.58
C SER A 165 13.67 -5.59 7.95
N GLU A 166 14.94 -5.95 8.07
CA GLU A 166 15.53 -6.36 9.36
C GLU A 166 15.49 -5.22 10.38
N LEU A 167 15.87 -4.00 9.99
CA LEU A 167 15.77 -2.83 10.86
C LEU A 167 14.33 -2.58 11.28
N TYR A 168 13.36 -2.64 10.36
CA TYR A 168 11.94 -2.40 10.67
C TYR A 168 11.37 -3.46 11.62
N ASP A 169 11.84 -4.71 11.54
CA ASP A 169 11.50 -5.73 12.52
C ASP A 169 12.04 -5.39 13.93
N GLU A 170 13.29 -4.96 14.01
CA GLU A 170 13.92 -4.62 15.30
C GLU A 170 13.24 -3.43 15.97
N ILE A 171 12.96 -2.37 15.22
CA ILE A 171 12.48 -1.12 15.81
C ILE A 171 10.96 -1.06 15.95
N LEU A 172 10.20 -1.77 15.10
CA LEU A 172 8.76 -1.56 15.01
C LEU A 172 7.95 -2.86 15.05
N PHE A 173 8.22 -3.85 14.18
CA PHE A 173 7.28 -4.95 13.97
C PHE A 173 7.57 -6.23 14.76
N GLY A 174 8.78 -6.43 15.31
CA GLY A 174 9.12 -7.56 16.17
C GLY A 174 8.90 -8.92 15.51
N ASN A 175 9.20 -9.05 14.22
CA ASN A 175 8.96 -10.23 13.38
C ASN A 175 7.47 -10.60 13.16
N ALA A 176 6.54 -9.71 13.46
CA ALA A 176 5.12 -9.94 13.22
C ALA A 176 4.82 -10.18 11.73
N THR A 177 3.82 -11.00 11.47
CA THR A 177 3.39 -11.41 10.14
C THR A 177 1.93 -11.02 9.86
N PHE A 178 1.44 -11.24 8.64
CA PHE A 178 0.02 -11.04 8.33
C PHE A 178 -0.90 -12.00 9.11
N ALA A 179 -0.41 -13.16 9.59
CA ALA A 179 -1.18 -13.98 10.52
C ALA A 179 -1.40 -13.29 11.86
N ASP A 180 -0.46 -12.43 12.32
CA ASP A 180 -0.65 -11.60 13.52
C ASP A 180 -1.70 -10.51 13.29
N LEU A 181 -1.68 -9.86 12.13
CA LEU A 181 -2.76 -8.93 11.73
C LEU A 181 -4.11 -9.63 11.65
N GLN A 182 -4.16 -10.86 11.14
CA GLN A 182 -5.40 -11.63 11.09
C GLN A 182 -5.96 -11.91 12.49
N ARG A 183 -5.10 -12.16 13.47
CA ARG A 183 -5.49 -12.37 14.88
C ARG A 183 -5.85 -11.08 15.61
N SER A 184 -5.37 -9.94 15.16
CA SER A 184 -5.68 -8.64 15.76
C SER A 184 -7.16 -8.28 15.55
N GLN A 185 -7.71 -7.44 16.43
CA GLN A 185 -9.06 -6.88 16.29
C GLN A 185 -9.07 -5.57 15.51
N GLY A 186 -7.96 -5.20 14.86
CA GLY A 186 -7.80 -3.97 14.11
C GLY A 186 -8.57 -3.94 12.78
N PRO A 187 -8.57 -2.81 12.06
CA PRO A 187 -9.13 -2.70 10.71
C PRO A 187 -8.40 -3.61 9.71
N MET A 188 -9.00 -3.80 8.54
CA MET A 188 -8.29 -4.43 7.42
C MET A 188 -7.18 -3.52 6.93
N ILE A 189 -5.94 -3.98 6.98
CA ILE A 189 -4.79 -3.22 6.48
C ILE A 189 -4.42 -3.72 5.08
N GLN A 190 -4.32 -2.81 4.13
CA GLN A 190 -3.84 -3.10 2.77
C GLN A 190 -2.62 -2.25 2.47
N VAL A 191 -1.47 -2.89 2.32
CA VAL A 191 -0.22 -2.24 1.89
C VAL A 191 -0.03 -2.47 0.41
N SER A 192 0.41 -1.44 -0.32
CA SER A 192 0.66 -1.51 -1.75
C SER A 192 2.14 -1.32 -2.07
N ALA A 193 2.62 -2.11 -3.03
CA ALA A 193 3.88 -1.94 -3.72
C ALA A 193 3.63 -1.91 -5.24
N THR A 194 4.66 -1.67 -6.04
CA THR A 194 4.57 -1.68 -7.50
C THR A 194 5.42 -2.80 -8.09
N ASP A 195 4.85 -3.66 -8.92
CA ASP A 195 5.62 -4.61 -9.73
C ASP A 195 6.42 -3.86 -10.80
N LEU A 196 7.74 -3.89 -10.70
CA LEU A 196 8.63 -3.12 -11.57
C LEU A 196 8.49 -3.50 -13.05
N SER A 197 8.19 -4.77 -13.33
CA SER A 197 8.13 -5.27 -14.70
C SER A 197 6.90 -4.79 -15.47
N THR A 198 5.76 -4.62 -14.79
CA THR A 198 4.48 -4.27 -15.43
C THR A 198 3.98 -2.88 -15.08
N GLY A 199 4.53 -2.27 -14.02
CA GLY A 199 3.99 -1.05 -13.41
C GLY A 199 2.65 -1.26 -12.68
N ALA A 200 2.19 -2.51 -12.55
CA ALA A 200 0.95 -2.81 -11.87
C ALA A 200 1.09 -2.69 -10.35
N ARG A 201 0.02 -2.20 -9.70
CA ARG A 201 -0.08 -2.20 -8.26
C ARG A 201 -0.10 -3.64 -7.72
N PHE A 202 0.74 -3.90 -6.76
CA PHE A 202 0.78 -5.15 -6.00
C PHE A 202 0.24 -4.90 -4.59
N GLY A 203 -0.85 -5.56 -4.21
CA GLY A 203 -1.44 -5.44 -2.87
C GLY A 203 -1.04 -6.60 -1.97
N PHE A 204 -0.56 -6.31 -0.76
CA PHE A 204 -0.38 -7.32 0.27
C PHE A 204 -1.74 -7.65 0.91
N ASN A 205 -2.53 -8.45 0.21
CA ASN A 205 -3.84 -8.95 0.64
C ASN A 205 -4.04 -10.40 0.18
N GLN A 206 -5.00 -11.08 0.79
CA GLN A 206 -5.22 -12.50 0.51
C GLN A 206 -5.56 -12.78 -0.95
N GLY A 207 -6.35 -11.90 -1.60
CA GLY A 207 -6.72 -12.09 -3.01
C GLY A 207 -5.52 -12.15 -3.95
N MET A 208 -4.53 -11.25 -3.76
CA MET A 208 -3.29 -11.27 -4.53
C MET A 208 -2.46 -12.52 -4.23
N PHE A 209 -2.39 -12.93 -2.97
CA PHE A 209 -1.60 -14.10 -2.57
C PHE A 209 -2.24 -15.42 -2.99
N ASP A 210 -3.55 -15.49 -3.14
CA ASP A 210 -4.23 -16.63 -3.77
C ASP A 210 -3.84 -16.76 -5.25
N ILE A 211 -3.77 -15.64 -5.98
CA ILE A 211 -3.31 -15.61 -7.38
C ILE A 211 -1.86 -16.11 -7.49
N LEU A 212 -1.00 -15.67 -6.56
CA LEU A 212 0.41 -16.08 -6.50
C LEU A 212 0.59 -17.50 -5.98
N CYS A 213 -0.45 -18.18 -5.54
CA CYS A 213 -0.37 -19.47 -4.84
C CYS A 213 0.62 -19.44 -3.68
N SER A 214 0.60 -18.38 -2.87
CA SER A 214 1.53 -18.14 -1.77
C SER A 214 0.83 -17.85 -0.45
N ASP A 215 1.45 -18.21 0.68
CA ASP A 215 0.91 -17.99 2.02
C ASP A 215 1.21 -16.58 2.52
N LEU A 216 0.19 -15.69 2.45
CA LEU A 216 0.29 -14.33 3.01
C LEU A 216 0.53 -14.36 4.52
N GLY A 217 -0.04 -15.32 5.24
CA GLY A 217 0.05 -15.41 6.70
C GLY A 217 1.49 -15.47 7.20
N GLN A 218 2.41 -16.01 6.41
CA GLN A 218 3.83 -16.13 6.75
C GLN A 218 4.68 -14.92 6.29
N VAL A 219 4.12 -13.96 5.57
CA VAL A 219 4.84 -12.76 5.15
C VAL A 219 4.99 -11.81 6.33
N ARG A 220 6.23 -11.38 6.61
CA ARG A 220 6.51 -10.40 7.66
C ARG A 220 5.97 -9.02 7.28
N LEU A 221 5.45 -8.29 8.26
CA LEU A 221 4.96 -6.92 8.09
C LEU A 221 6.09 -5.98 7.68
N SER A 222 7.27 -6.16 8.26
CA SER A 222 8.48 -5.41 7.90
C SER A 222 8.84 -5.54 6.43
N ARG A 223 8.66 -6.74 5.85
CA ARG A 223 8.95 -6.99 4.44
C ARG A 223 7.93 -6.35 3.51
N ALA A 224 6.66 -6.32 3.90
CA ALA A 224 5.63 -5.58 3.18
C ALA A 224 5.88 -4.06 3.24
N ALA A 225 6.26 -3.53 4.43
CA ALA A 225 6.66 -2.13 4.58
C ALA A 225 7.90 -1.81 3.74
N ALA A 226 8.92 -2.68 3.74
CA ALA A 226 10.13 -2.51 2.93
C ALA A 226 9.82 -2.52 1.42
N ALA A 227 8.94 -3.41 0.95
CA ALA A 227 8.52 -3.42 -0.46
C ALA A 227 7.75 -2.16 -0.83
N SER A 228 6.83 -1.72 0.05
CA SER A 228 6.03 -0.52 -0.14
C SER A 228 6.85 0.77 -0.14
N SER A 229 8.00 0.77 0.53
CA SER A 229 8.91 1.92 0.67
C SER A 229 10.24 1.75 -0.08
N ALA A 230 10.33 0.77 -0.97
CA ALA A 230 11.51 0.51 -1.79
C ALA A 230 11.69 1.57 -2.90
N VAL A 231 12.00 2.81 -2.49
CA VAL A 231 12.22 3.94 -3.42
C VAL A 231 13.32 3.56 -4.41
N PRO A 232 13.05 3.60 -5.72
CA PRO A 232 14.04 3.29 -6.75
C PRO A 232 15.33 4.08 -6.53
N VAL A 233 16.49 3.45 -6.82
CA VAL A 233 17.84 3.99 -6.63
C VAL A 233 18.29 3.99 -5.16
N VAL A 234 17.45 4.40 -4.22
CA VAL A 234 17.79 4.45 -2.78
C VAL A 234 17.78 3.05 -2.17
N LEU A 235 16.71 2.31 -2.39
CA LEU A 235 16.56 0.92 -1.95
C LEU A 235 16.53 -0.03 -3.16
N SER A 236 16.82 -1.30 -2.91
CA SER A 236 16.69 -2.35 -3.92
C SER A 236 15.23 -2.82 -4.02
N PRO A 237 14.79 -3.36 -5.17
CA PRO A 237 13.50 -4.04 -5.23
C PRO A 237 13.44 -5.21 -4.24
N VAL A 238 12.27 -5.45 -3.65
CA VAL A 238 11.98 -6.65 -2.86
C VAL A 238 11.53 -7.75 -3.82
N THR A 239 12.26 -8.87 -3.84
CA THR A 239 11.95 -9.98 -4.73
C THR A 239 11.02 -10.97 -4.05
N MET A 240 9.88 -11.28 -4.70
CA MET A 240 8.95 -12.32 -4.28
C MET A 240 8.92 -13.46 -5.30
N ARG A 241 8.77 -14.68 -4.81
CA ARG A 241 8.58 -15.85 -5.68
C ARG A 241 7.12 -15.93 -6.11
N ASN A 242 6.90 -16.15 -7.40
CA ASN A 242 5.57 -16.36 -7.95
C ASN A 242 5.36 -17.87 -8.16
N HIS A 243 4.39 -18.43 -7.42
CA HIS A 243 3.97 -19.83 -7.53
C HIS A 243 2.65 -19.96 -8.31
N GLY A 244 2.19 -18.89 -8.99
CA GLY A 244 0.93 -18.83 -9.72
C GLY A 244 0.72 -20.04 -10.64
N GLY A 245 -0.49 -20.57 -10.65
CA GLY A 245 -0.86 -21.78 -11.37
C GLY A 245 -0.63 -23.10 -10.61
N SER A 246 0.04 -23.11 -9.43
CA SER A 246 0.37 -24.35 -8.71
C SER A 246 -0.68 -24.80 -7.68
N CYS A 247 -1.64 -23.94 -7.30
CA CYS A 247 -2.60 -24.21 -6.22
C CYS A 247 -4.06 -24.35 -6.67
N GLY A 248 -4.31 -24.46 -7.96
CA GLY A 248 -5.67 -24.58 -8.50
C GLY A 248 -6.52 -23.31 -8.37
N TRP A 249 -5.92 -22.14 -8.11
CA TRP A 249 -6.66 -20.89 -8.15
C TRP A 249 -7.17 -20.62 -9.57
N ALA A 250 -8.43 -20.24 -9.68
CA ALA A 250 -9.03 -19.80 -10.92
C ALA A 250 -9.78 -18.47 -10.69
N PRO A 251 -9.79 -17.56 -11.67
CA PRO A 251 -10.57 -16.34 -11.56
C PRO A 251 -12.06 -16.68 -11.36
N PRO A 252 -12.81 -15.87 -10.59
CA PRO A 252 -14.24 -16.05 -10.42
C PRO A 252 -14.97 -16.07 -11.78
N ALA A 253 -15.99 -16.93 -11.92
CA ALA A 253 -16.70 -17.12 -13.20
C ALA A 253 -17.32 -15.84 -13.78
N TRP A 254 -17.68 -14.87 -12.94
CA TRP A 254 -18.21 -13.58 -13.38
C TRP A 254 -17.18 -12.74 -14.15
N THR A 255 -15.86 -12.96 -13.93
CA THR A 255 -14.78 -12.21 -14.62
C THR A 255 -14.78 -12.49 -16.13
N ASP A 256 -15.18 -13.68 -16.57
CA ASP A 256 -15.23 -14.05 -17.99
C ASP A 256 -16.18 -13.14 -18.77
N ARG A 257 -17.29 -12.71 -18.16
CA ARG A 257 -18.24 -11.79 -18.79
C ARG A 257 -17.61 -10.43 -19.11
N PHE A 258 -16.62 -10.00 -18.32
CA PHE A 258 -15.93 -8.73 -18.53
C PHE A 258 -14.69 -8.87 -19.40
N LEU A 259 -13.94 -9.94 -19.22
CA LEU A 259 -12.66 -10.15 -19.93
C LEU A 259 -12.85 -10.49 -21.41
N HIS A 260 -13.91 -11.21 -21.74
CA HIS A 260 -14.19 -11.71 -23.10
C HIS A 260 -15.36 -10.99 -23.79
N SER A 261 -16.00 -10.00 -23.16
CA SER A 261 -17.05 -9.23 -23.80
C SER A 261 -16.46 -8.23 -24.82
N SER A 262 -17.05 -8.21 -26.01
CA SER A 262 -16.73 -7.21 -27.05
C SER A 262 -17.22 -5.81 -26.70
N ASN A 263 -18.24 -5.70 -25.84
CA ASN A 263 -18.79 -4.45 -25.35
C ASN A 263 -19.05 -4.58 -23.83
N PRO A 264 -18.00 -4.52 -23.00
CA PRO A 264 -18.17 -4.67 -21.56
C PRO A 264 -18.98 -3.50 -20.99
N PRO A 265 -19.86 -3.76 -20.01
CA PRO A 265 -20.60 -2.70 -19.36
C PRO A 265 -19.64 -1.72 -18.66
N ARG A 266 -20.00 -0.43 -18.63
CA ARG A 266 -19.25 0.55 -17.81
C ARG A 266 -19.54 0.30 -16.33
N PRO A 267 -18.56 0.48 -15.44
CA PRO A 267 -17.24 1.10 -15.58
C PRO A 267 -16.12 0.14 -15.99
N ALA A 268 -16.45 -0.98 -16.57
CA ALA A 268 -15.63 -2.16 -16.76
C ALA A 268 -14.24 -1.95 -17.44
N ALA A 269 -14.00 -0.87 -18.16
CA ALA A 269 -12.72 -0.68 -18.87
C ALA A 269 -11.50 -0.66 -17.93
N ARG A 270 -11.61 -0.03 -16.75
CA ARG A 270 -10.53 -0.05 -15.74
C ARG A 270 -10.48 -1.37 -14.98
N ALA A 271 -11.63 -1.86 -14.54
CA ALA A 271 -11.72 -3.17 -13.89
C ALA A 271 -11.15 -4.27 -14.78
N ILE A 272 -11.45 -4.26 -16.09
CA ILE A 272 -10.86 -5.18 -17.06
C ILE A 272 -9.34 -5.03 -17.12
N ARG A 273 -8.83 -3.81 -17.15
CA ARG A 273 -7.37 -3.58 -17.15
C ARG A 273 -6.72 -4.13 -15.88
N SER A 274 -7.32 -3.85 -14.72
CA SER A 274 -6.86 -4.37 -13.43
C SER A 274 -6.92 -5.90 -13.39
N MET A 275 -8.02 -6.51 -13.86
CA MET A 275 -8.15 -7.98 -13.95
C MET A 275 -7.11 -8.61 -14.86
N ARG A 276 -6.82 -8.01 -16.03
CA ARG A 276 -5.75 -8.48 -16.93
C ARG A 276 -4.37 -8.38 -16.30
N ALA A 277 -4.10 -7.29 -15.56
CA ALA A 277 -2.86 -7.16 -14.81
C ALA A 277 -2.75 -8.25 -13.73
N LEU A 278 -3.84 -8.55 -13.01
CA LEU A 278 -3.90 -9.63 -12.03
C LEU A 278 -3.67 -11.02 -12.65
N GLN A 279 -4.21 -11.28 -13.85
CA GLN A 279 -3.94 -12.54 -14.57
C GLN A 279 -2.45 -12.77 -14.85
N ALA A 280 -1.69 -11.69 -15.14
CA ALA A 280 -0.25 -11.79 -15.35
C ALA A 280 0.51 -12.23 -14.08
N PHE A 281 -0.03 -12.01 -12.88
CA PHE A 281 0.52 -12.55 -11.64
C PHE A 281 0.23 -14.04 -11.45
N GLY A 282 -0.82 -14.58 -12.07
CA GLY A 282 -1.19 -16.00 -12.01
C GLY A 282 -0.29 -16.94 -12.82
N ASP A 283 0.66 -16.42 -13.61
CA ASP A 283 1.58 -17.23 -14.41
C ASP A 283 2.97 -17.30 -13.78
N GLY A 284 3.15 -18.21 -12.86
CA GLY A 284 4.45 -18.48 -12.21
C GLY A 284 5.46 -19.18 -13.13
N THR A 285 5.03 -19.71 -14.28
CA THR A 285 5.93 -20.39 -15.23
C THR A 285 6.72 -19.38 -16.05
N THR A 286 6.05 -18.39 -16.62
CA THR A 286 6.72 -17.34 -17.42
C THR A 286 7.27 -16.22 -16.55
N ARG A 287 6.71 -16.01 -15.35
CA ARG A 287 7.12 -14.98 -14.39
C ARG A 287 7.37 -15.58 -13.01
N PRO A 288 8.45 -16.36 -12.82
CA PRO A 288 8.73 -17.04 -11.55
C PRO A 288 9.11 -16.08 -10.40
N TYR A 289 9.44 -14.83 -10.71
CA TYR A 289 9.78 -13.80 -9.72
C TYR A 289 9.06 -12.48 -10.02
N LEU A 290 8.72 -11.78 -8.94
CA LEU A 290 8.23 -10.41 -8.95
C LEU A 290 9.25 -9.52 -8.26
N HIS A 291 9.53 -8.36 -8.81
CA HIS A 291 10.43 -7.37 -8.23
C HIS A 291 9.62 -6.14 -7.84
N LEU A 292 9.37 -5.99 -6.54
CA LEU A 292 8.52 -4.95 -5.98
C LEU A 292 9.33 -3.73 -5.60
N VAL A 293 8.86 -2.58 -6.04
CA VAL A 293 9.38 -1.25 -5.68
C VAL A 293 8.31 -0.44 -4.97
N ASP A 294 8.66 0.77 -4.53
CA ASP A 294 7.77 1.68 -3.80
C ASP A 294 6.36 1.74 -4.42
N GLY A 295 5.38 1.65 -3.55
CA GLY A 295 3.97 1.69 -3.96
C GLY A 295 3.57 3.03 -4.58
N GLY A 296 4.25 4.11 -4.20
CA GLY A 296 4.03 5.45 -4.75
C GLY A 296 4.22 5.55 -6.26
N VAL A 297 5.02 4.66 -6.87
CA VAL A 297 5.22 4.60 -8.33
C VAL A 297 3.91 4.35 -9.08
N SER A 298 3.01 3.52 -8.54
CA SER A 298 1.71 3.21 -9.16
C SER A 298 0.52 3.83 -8.45
N ASP A 299 0.62 4.15 -7.15
CA ASP A 299 -0.50 4.60 -6.31
C ASP A 299 0.01 5.31 -5.04
N ASN A 300 0.43 6.56 -5.13
CA ASN A 300 1.04 7.26 -4.00
C ASN A 300 0.06 7.62 -2.87
N VAL A 301 -1.22 7.78 -3.15
CA VAL A 301 -2.23 8.10 -2.12
C VAL A 301 -2.95 6.88 -1.55
N GLY A 302 -2.59 5.66 -1.99
CA GLY A 302 -3.22 4.43 -1.53
C GLY A 302 -4.66 4.23 -2.01
N MET A 303 -5.08 5.02 -3.00
CA MET A 303 -6.47 5.06 -3.47
C MET A 303 -6.81 4.03 -4.54
N ARG A 304 -5.82 3.53 -5.30
CA ARG A 304 -6.09 2.60 -6.41
C ARG A 304 -6.82 1.34 -5.96
N GLY A 305 -6.45 0.81 -4.78
CA GLY A 305 -7.15 -0.34 -4.21
C GLY A 305 -8.61 -0.05 -3.87
N VAL A 306 -8.90 1.14 -3.38
CA VAL A 306 -10.26 1.59 -3.07
C VAL A 306 -11.06 1.80 -4.36
N LEU A 307 -10.47 2.49 -5.34
CA LEU A 307 -11.09 2.71 -6.65
C LEU A 307 -11.39 1.40 -7.38
N ASP A 308 -10.43 0.46 -7.41
CA ASP A 308 -10.62 -0.87 -7.99
C ASP A 308 -11.77 -1.62 -7.28
N ALA A 309 -11.85 -1.53 -5.94
CA ALA A 309 -12.90 -2.17 -5.17
C ALA A 309 -14.30 -1.56 -5.46
N LEU A 310 -14.39 -0.23 -5.61
CA LEU A 310 -15.63 0.45 -5.99
C LEU A 310 -16.07 0.08 -7.41
N GLU A 311 -15.16 0.05 -8.37
CA GLU A 311 -15.43 -0.34 -9.75
C GLU A 311 -15.85 -1.81 -9.87
N VAL A 312 -15.18 -2.72 -9.12
CA VAL A 312 -15.58 -4.13 -9.05
C VAL A 312 -16.96 -4.26 -8.40
N THR A 313 -17.25 -3.50 -7.35
CA THR A 313 -18.55 -3.48 -6.69
C THR A 313 -19.65 -3.03 -7.65
N GLU A 314 -19.43 -2.00 -8.44
CA GLU A 314 -20.35 -1.53 -9.47
C GLU A 314 -20.56 -2.59 -10.57
N ALA A 315 -19.47 -3.22 -11.03
CA ALA A 315 -19.53 -4.28 -12.03
C ALA A 315 -20.31 -5.50 -11.52
N LEU A 316 -20.09 -5.92 -10.28
CA LEU A 316 -20.82 -7.03 -9.65
C LEU A 316 -22.30 -6.69 -9.43
N HIS A 317 -22.60 -5.47 -9.01
CA HIS A 317 -23.98 -4.99 -8.90
C HIS A 317 -24.70 -5.06 -10.25
N PHE A 318 -24.03 -4.70 -11.34
CA PHE A 318 -24.55 -4.80 -12.71
C PHE A 318 -24.94 -6.24 -13.10
N VAL A 319 -24.19 -7.24 -12.69
CA VAL A 319 -24.46 -8.65 -12.96
C VAL A 319 -25.32 -9.35 -11.89
N GLY A 320 -25.80 -8.59 -10.89
CA GLY A 320 -26.66 -9.11 -9.82
C GLY A 320 -25.93 -9.89 -8.74
N GLU A 321 -24.59 -9.77 -8.66
CA GLU A 321 -23.77 -10.43 -7.65
C GLU A 321 -23.62 -9.55 -6.39
N PRO A 322 -23.90 -10.05 -5.19
CA PRO A 322 -23.78 -9.27 -3.97
C PRO A 322 -22.32 -9.00 -3.59
N THR A 323 -22.06 -7.81 -3.04
CA THR A 323 -20.77 -7.46 -2.46
C THR A 323 -20.92 -6.94 -1.04
N ASN A 324 -19.89 -7.12 -0.19
CA ASN A 324 -19.94 -6.58 1.17
C ASN A 324 -19.87 -5.06 1.18
N ILE A 325 -19.08 -4.46 0.30
CA ILE A 325 -19.00 -3.00 0.13
C ILE A 325 -20.37 -2.44 -0.30
N GLY A 326 -21.06 -3.13 -1.22
CA GLY A 326 -22.39 -2.73 -1.69
C GLY A 326 -23.52 -2.85 -0.65
N ARG A 327 -23.28 -3.46 0.52
CA ARG A 327 -24.25 -3.52 1.63
C ARG A 327 -24.23 -2.27 2.49
N SER A 328 -23.12 -1.51 2.50
CA SER A 328 -23.02 -0.27 3.27
C SER A 328 -23.87 0.82 2.60
N LYS A 329 -24.58 1.60 3.42
CA LYS A 329 -25.35 2.77 2.94
C LYS A 329 -24.42 3.96 2.66
N ARG A 330 -23.33 4.08 3.43
CA ARG A 330 -22.35 5.15 3.28
C ARG A 330 -20.95 4.58 3.28
N ILE A 331 -20.15 5.07 2.34
CA ILE A 331 -18.71 4.78 2.24
C ILE A 331 -18.00 6.11 2.45
N VAL A 332 -17.27 6.25 3.54
CA VAL A 332 -16.54 7.46 3.90
C VAL A 332 -15.05 7.20 3.70
N VAL A 333 -14.43 7.91 2.79
CA VAL A 333 -13.01 7.75 2.47
C VAL A 333 -12.26 9.01 2.90
N PHE A 334 -11.40 8.87 3.91
CA PHE A 334 -10.43 9.89 4.28
C PHE A 334 -9.16 9.65 3.45
N VAL A 335 -8.86 10.58 2.57
CA VAL A 335 -7.63 10.58 1.77
C VAL A 335 -6.59 11.41 2.51
N VAL A 336 -5.72 10.75 3.24
CA VAL A 336 -4.67 11.38 4.05
C VAL A 336 -3.43 11.56 3.18
N ASN A 337 -3.36 12.73 2.54
CA ASN A 337 -2.36 13.06 1.55
C ASN A 337 -1.30 14.01 2.10
N SER A 338 -0.14 13.48 2.43
CA SER A 338 0.99 14.23 2.95
C SER A 338 1.84 14.88 1.84
N LEU A 339 1.29 15.09 0.64
CA LEU A 339 2.03 15.70 -0.45
C LEU A 339 2.62 17.05 -0.02
N SER A 340 3.92 17.22 -0.24
CA SER A 340 4.64 18.48 -0.11
C SER A 340 5.32 18.83 -1.43
N SER A 341 5.51 20.11 -1.65
CA SER A 341 6.15 20.65 -2.85
C SER A 341 7.26 21.63 -2.45
N PRO A 342 8.38 21.12 -1.90
CA PRO A 342 9.50 21.98 -1.54
C PRO A 342 9.97 22.80 -2.74
N PRO A 343 10.23 24.11 -2.57
CA PRO A 343 10.71 24.94 -3.66
C PRO A 343 12.09 24.46 -4.10
N THR A 344 12.30 24.38 -5.42
CA THR A 344 13.58 24.05 -6.02
C THR A 344 14.29 25.32 -6.47
N PRO A 345 15.62 25.45 -6.30
CA PRO A 345 16.37 26.61 -6.73
C PRO A 345 16.69 26.60 -8.25
N TRP A 346 16.31 25.56 -8.96
CA TRP A 346 16.76 25.29 -10.34
C TRP A 346 16.40 26.41 -11.32
N ASP A 347 15.18 26.97 -11.18
CA ASP A 347 14.69 28.04 -12.05
C ASP A 347 15.39 29.40 -11.81
N ARG A 348 16.30 29.46 -10.81
CA ARG A 348 17.10 30.65 -10.49
C ARG A 348 18.54 30.57 -11.03
N SER A 349 18.89 29.50 -11.73
CA SER A 349 20.21 29.24 -12.28
C SER A 349 20.10 28.77 -13.73
N ASP A 350 21.06 29.15 -14.55
CA ASP A 350 21.26 28.62 -15.90
C ASP A 350 21.93 27.25 -15.92
N THR A 351 22.42 26.80 -14.76
CA THR A 351 23.03 25.48 -14.59
C THR A 351 21.92 24.45 -14.34
N PRO A 352 21.80 23.40 -15.17
CA PRO A 352 20.80 22.35 -14.97
C PRO A 352 21.08 21.55 -13.70
N PRO A 353 20.02 20.97 -13.06
CA PRO A 353 20.19 20.11 -11.89
C PRO A 353 20.99 18.85 -12.21
N GLY A 354 21.57 18.23 -11.16
CA GLY A 354 22.35 16.99 -11.27
C GLY A 354 21.52 15.79 -11.77
N ALA A 355 22.20 14.78 -12.33
CA ALA A 355 21.51 13.60 -12.89
C ALA A 355 20.64 12.85 -11.87
N VAL A 356 21.06 12.78 -10.61
CA VAL A 356 20.29 12.14 -9.53
C VAL A 356 19.03 12.95 -9.22
N ASP A 357 19.15 14.29 -9.14
CA ASP A 357 18.02 15.18 -8.88
C ASP A 357 17.00 15.09 -10.01
N ILE A 358 17.47 15.10 -11.28
CA ILE A 358 16.61 14.92 -12.45
C ILE A 358 15.85 13.59 -12.37
N MET A 359 16.54 12.50 -12.04
CA MET A 359 15.94 11.17 -11.98
C MET A 359 14.89 11.07 -10.86
N LEU A 360 15.19 11.56 -9.66
CA LEU A 360 14.24 11.58 -8.54
C LEU A 360 13.04 12.46 -8.85
N LYS A 361 13.24 13.65 -9.41
CA LYS A 361 12.13 14.55 -9.79
C LYS A 361 11.31 13.98 -10.94
N SER A 362 11.95 13.36 -11.93
CA SER A 362 11.25 12.73 -13.07
C SER A 362 10.37 11.56 -12.63
N ALA A 363 10.75 10.84 -11.57
CA ALA A 363 9.89 9.83 -10.93
C ALA A 363 8.78 10.47 -10.10
N GLY A 364 9.05 11.57 -9.40
CA GLY A 364 8.09 12.25 -8.52
C GLY A 364 6.95 12.94 -9.27
N VAL A 365 7.23 13.61 -10.40
CA VAL A 365 6.21 14.36 -11.15
C VAL A 365 5.00 13.51 -11.57
N PRO A 366 5.16 12.32 -12.17
CA PRO A 366 4.01 11.45 -12.47
C PRO A 366 3.27 11.01 -11.20
N ILE A 367 3.99 10.73 -10.11
CA ILE A 367 3.42 10.33 -8.82
C ILE A 367 2.45 11.40 -8.30
N ASP A 368 2.86 12.67 -8.34
CA ASP A 368 2.05 13.82 -7.91
C ASP A 368 0.80 13.99 -8.80
N HIS A 369 0.96 13.90 -10.12
CA HIS A 369 -0.16 13.98 -11.06
C HIS A 369 -1.16 12.83 -10.85
N PHE A 370 -0.69 11.59 -10.73
CA PHE A 370 -1.57 10.44 -10.49
C PHE A 370 -2.28 10.49 -9.13
N SER A 371 -1.68 11.13 -8.13
CA SER A 371 -2.30 11.36 -6.83
C SER A 371 -3.53 12.24 -6.97
N TYR A 372 -3.39 13.37 -7.65
CA TYR A 372 -4.49 14.29 -7.94
C TYR A 372 -5.60 13.61 -8.75
N GLU A 373 -5.26 12.95 -9.85
CA GLU A 373 -6.21 12.24 -10.71
C GLU A 373 -6.99 11.15 -9.94
N SER A 374 -6.36 10.49 -8.97
CA SER A 374 -7.02 9.46 -8.16
C SER A 374 -8.08 10.03 -7.22
N ILE A 375 -7.82 11.21 -6.65
CA ILE A 375 -8.77 11.93 -5.79
C ILE A 375 -9.96 12.44 -6.62
N GLU A 376 -9.70 13.07 -7.76
CA GLU A 376 -10.75 13.55 -8.66
C GLU A 376 -11.62 12.40 -9.16
N LEU A 377 -11.02 11.25 -9.49
CA LEU A 377 -11.77 10.08 -9.88
C LEU A 377 -12.71 9.57 -8.79
N LEU A 378 -12.29 9.58 -7.53
CA LEU A 378 -13.17 9.22 -6.41
C LEU A 378 -14.36 10.18 -6.33
N ARG A 379 -14.13 11.48 -6.52
CA ARG A 379 -15.19 12.51 -6.55
C ARG A 379 -16.16 12.27 -7.71
N ASP A 380 -15.64 11.94 -8.89
CA ASP A 380 -16.46 11.61 -10.07
C ASP A 380 -17.34 10.37 -9.83
N ILE A 381 -16.79 9.30 -9.26
CA ILE A 381 -17.55 8.10 -8.90
C ILE A 381 -18.64 8.45 -7.87
N SER A 382 -18.29 9.22 -6.84
CA SER A 382 -19.23 9.68 -5.82
C SER A 382 -20.40 10.46 -6.42
N MET A 383 -20.08 11.45 -7.26
CA MET A 383 -21.09 12.27 -7.94
C MET A 383 -21.99 11.41 -8.85
N ARG A 384 -21.40 10.52 -9.63
CA ARG A 384 -22.12 9.61 -10.53
C ARG A 384 -23.10 8.72 -9.76
N TRP A 385 -22.66 8.07 -8.69
CA TRP A 385 -23.54 7.22 -7.88
C TRP A 385 -24.68 8.02 -7.25
N ARG A 386 -24.39 9.22 -6.74
CA ARG A 386 -25.41 10.13 -6.19
C ARG A 386 -26.47 10.47 -7.22
N VAL A 387 -26.07 10.96 -8.40
CA VAL A 387 -27.00 11.34 -9.49
C VAL A 387 -27.86 10.15 -9.93
N MET A 388 -27.26 8.96 -10.10
CA MET A 388 -27.98 7.75 -10.50
C MET A 388 -29.00 7.29 -9.42
N ASN A 389 -28.62 7.35 -8.14
CA ASN A 389 -29.51 7.05 -7.04
C ASN A 389 -30.64 8.07 -6.92
N ASP A 390 -30.39 9.36 -7.15
CA ASP A 390 -31.41 10.41 -7.19
C ASP A 390 -32.40 10.22 -8.34
N ILE A 391 -31.93 9.85 -9.53
CA ILE A 391 -32.80 9.51 -10.67
C ILE A 391 -33.70 8.34 -10.32
N ARG A 392 -33.14 7.26 -9.73
CA ARG A 392 -33.89 6.08 -9.30
C ARG A 392 -34.95 6.45 -8.24
N ALA A 393 -34.59 7.28 -7.26
CA ALA A 393 -35.51 7.73 -6.23
C ALA A 393 -36.64 8.60 -6.79
N LYS A 394 -36.33 9.49 -7.74
CA LYS A 394 -37.35 10.35 -8.39
C LYS A 394 -38.26 9.59 -9.36
N ALA A 395 -37.82 8.47 -9.90
CA ALA A 395 -38.65 7.62 -10.76
C ALA A 395 -39.85 7.02 -10.01
N GLY A 396 -39.77 6.87 -8.69
CA GLY A 396 -40.89 6.41 -7.86
C GLY A 396 -41.49 5.10 -8.35
N ALA A 397 -42.78 5.10 -8.75
CA ALA A 397 -43.48 3.92 -9.28
C ALA A 397 -42.84 3.35 -10.58
N ASN A 398 -42.11 4.18 -11.33
CA ASN A 398 -41.47 3.77 -12.57
C ASN A 398 -40.02 3.29 -12.31
N ALA A 399 -39.54 3.21 -11.07
CA ALA A 399 -38.18 2.78 -10.75
C ALA A 399 -37.89 1.33 -11.20
N ALA A 400 -38.91 0.51 -11.41
CA ALA A 400 -38.82 -0.84 -11.95
C ALA A 400 -38.81 -0.92 -13.48
N ASP A 401 -38.95 0.21 -14.17
CA ASP A 401 -38.82 0.29 -15.63
C ASP A 401 -37.45 -0.21 -16.07
N PRO A 402 -37.38 -1.17 -17.02
CA PRO A 402 -36.13 -1.75 -17.46
C PRO A 402 -35.09 -0.73 -17.95
N ASP A 403 -35.55 0.34 -18.61
CA ASP A 403 -34.64 1.40 -19.11
C ASP A 403 -34.05 2.23 -17.95
N ILE A 404 -34.88 2.53 -16.93
CA ILE A 404 -34.43 3.23 -15.72
C ILE A 404 -33.47 2.34 -14.93
N VAL A 405 -33.80 1.06 -14.76
CA VAL A 405 -32.93 0.09 -14.11
C VAL A 405 -31.59 0.01 -14.84
N ALA A 406 -31.61 -0.13 -16.16
CA ALA A 406 -30.37 -0.19 -16.97
C ALA A 406 -29.53 1.09 -16.89
N ALA A 407 -30.19 2.26 -16.86
CA ALA A 407 -29.49 3.56 -16.80
C ALA A 407 -28.95 3.87 -15.40
N THR A 408 -29.52 3.29 -14.33
CA THR A 408 -29.16 3.62 -12.93
C THR A 408 -28.55 2.45 -12.17
N GLN A 409 -27.84 1.55 -12.87
CA GLN A 409 -27.20 0.36 -12.28
C GLN A 409 -25.92 0.72 -11.53
N VAL A 410 -26.10 1.35 -10.36
CA VAL A 410 -25.03 1.60 -9.39
C VAL A 410 -25.50 1.11 -8.00
N PRO A 411 -24.58 0.74 -7.09
CA PRO A 411 -24.95 0.40 -5.72
C PRO A 411 -25.71 1.54 -5.04
N PRO A 412 -26.68 1.25 -4.14
CA PRO A 412 -27.47 2.27 -3.46
C PRO A 412 -26.70 2.92 -2.29
N ALA A 413 -25.40 3.07 -2.41
CA ALA A 413 -24.52 3.65 -1.41
C ALA A 413 -24.15 5.08 -1.77
N GLU A 414 -23.99 5.92 -0.75
CA GLU A 414 -23.41 7.25 -0.88
C GLU A 414 -21.92 7.20 -0.56
N ILE A 415 -21.10 7.86 -1.38
CA ILE A 415 -19.65 7.94 -1.18
C ILE A 415 -19.28 9.37 -0.77
N TYR A 416 -18.54 9.49 0.31
CA TYR A 416 -17.98 10.74 0.83
C TYR A 416 -16.47 10.70 0.73
N ALA A 417 -15.88 11.62 -0.04
CA ALA A 417 -14.44 11.81 -0.16
C ALA A 417 -14.00 12.98 0.71
N ILE A 418 -13.20 12.73 1.72
CA ILE A 418 -12.66 13.73 2.63
C ILE A 418 -11.16 13.83 2.38
N ASP A 419 -10.73 14.95 1.80
CA ASP A 419 -9.30 15.24 1.56
C ASP A 419 -8.68 15.84 2.82
N VAL A 420 -7.76 15.10 3.43
CA VAL A 420 -6.94 15.52 4.55
C VAL A 420 -5.54 15.78 4.01
N SER A 421 -5.19 17.04 3.80
CA SER A 421 -3.93 17.42 3.16
C SER A 421 -3.42 18.78 3.66
N PHE A 422 -2.14 19.04 3.51
CA PHE A 422 -1.57 20.36 3.81
C PHE A 422 -2.21 21.49 2.97
N ALA A 423 -2.76 21.17 1.81
CA ALA A 423 -3.45 22.15 0.97
C ALA A 423 -4.66 22.79 1.67
N ALA A 424 -5.26 22.12 2.66
CA ALA A 424 -6.34 22.67 3.50
C ALA A 424 -5.89 23.85 4.38
N LEU A 425 -4.58 23.95 4.66
CA LEU A 425 -3.95 25.03 5.45
C LEU A 425 -3.49 26.20 4.59
N LYS A 426 -3.82 26.22 3.29
CA LYS A 426 -3.36 27.29 2.41
C LYS A 426 -3.84 28.67 2.90
N GLY A 427 -2.87 29.52 3.23
CA GLY A 427 -3.10 30.83 3.88
C GLY A 427 -2.84 30.85 5.38
N ASP A 428 -2.59 29.70 6.00
CA ASP A 428 -2.10 29.57 7.37
C ASP A 428 -0.57 29.75 7.39
N PRO A 429 0.03 30.39 8.40
CA PRO A 429 1.48 30.54 8.52
C PRO A 429 2.25 29.20 8.54
N GLU A 430 1.65 28.11 9.00
CA GLU A 430 2.28 26.78 9.05
C GLU A 430 2.32 26.08 7.68
N PHE A 431 1.49 26.54 6.74
CA PHE A 431 1.42 25.90 5.41
C PHE A 431 2.77 25.81 4.70
N ASP A 432 3.51 26.93 4.65
CA ASP A 432 4.79 27.00 3.95
C ASP A 432 5.83 26.08 4.57
N TYR A 433 5.83 25.98 5.91
CA TYR A 433 6.71 25.07 6.65
C TYR A 433 6.38 23.60 6.31
N LEU A 434 5.15 23.17 6.50
CA LEU A 434 4.70 21.79 6.25
C LEU A 434 4.87 21.40 4.79
N ASN A 435 4.57 22.31 3.86
CA ASN A 435 4.72 22.09 2.43
C ASN A 435 6.19 22.04 1.97
N SER A 436 7.13 22.49 2.79
CA SER A 436 8.58 22.43 2.53
C SER A 436 9.24 21.17 3.07
N LEU A 437 8.56 20.36 3.90
CA LEU A 437 9.14 19.16 4.50
C LEU A 437 9.59 18.13 3.46
N PRO A 438 10.80 17.55 3.60
CA PRO A 438 11.33 16.62 2.63
C PRO A 438 10.64 15.26 2.68
N THR A 439 10.77 14.48 1.62
CA THR A 439 10.48 13.05 1.62
C THR A 439 11.73 12.29 2.04
N SER A 440 11.80 11.88 3.30
CA SER A 440 12.95 11.19 3.91
C SER A 440 12.46 10.23 5.01
N PHE A 441 13.35 9.33 5.49
CA PHE A 441 13.11 8.49 6.66
C PHE A 441 13.75 9.07 7.92
N THR A 442 13.84 10.38 7.97
CA THR A 442 14.19 11.16 9.16
C THR A 442 13.54 12.54 9.07
N LEU A 443 13.02 13.05 10.17
CA LEU A 443 12.54 14.40 10.33
C LEU A 443 13.04 14.96 11.67
N PRO A 444 13.19 16.28 11.81
CA PRO A 444 13.33 16.90 13.13
C PRO A 444 12.10 16.61 14.00
N ASP A 445 12.30 16.49 15.32
CA ASP A 445 11.20 16.19 16.26
C ASP A 445 10.08 17.23 16.17
N GLU A 446 10.44 18.52 16.01
CA GLU A 446 9.49 19.64 15.84
C GLU A 446 8.62 19.52 14.57
N ALA A 447 9.08 18.78 13.58
CA ALA A 447 8.31 18.53 12.35
C ALA A 447 7.38 17.31 12.48
N VAL A 448 7.60 16.49 13.50
CA VAL A 448 6.72 15.36 13.85
C VAL A 448 5.59 15.83 14.75
N ASP A 449 5.89 16.72 15.73
CA ASP A 449 4.93 17.33 16.65
C ASP A 449 4.01 18.32 15.96
#